data_31d54b17c56a9c6d6f250abd90b5734e
#
_entry.id   31d54b17c56a9c6d6f250abd90b5734e
#
_cell.length_a   1.000
_cell.length_b   1.000
_cell.length_c   1.000
_cell.angle_alpha   90.00
_cell.angle_beta   90.00
_cell.angle_gamma   90.00
#
_symmetry.space_group_name_H-M   'P 1'
#
loop_
_entity.id
_entity.type
_entity.pdbx_description
1 polymer ?
#
loop_
_entity_poly.entity_id
_entity_poly.type
_entity_poly.pdbx_seq_one_letter_code
_entity_poly.pdbx_strand_id
1 'polypeptide(L)'
;MIAEFLGAFFRRSCWAEHLEYHQNKAEIYLSHALGSQYAVYVLAMDQDRMVGVCSYHIFNVFTDPMAVMDETYTSPEFRRTDLGRRLVAVAIDLARGDGCKLMNFPICSGMAAQNSLMNMVGRHFGAKPVGMIFSKAL
;
A
#
# COMPACT_ATOMS: atom_id res chain seq x y z
N MET A 1 9.49 13.19 -3.49
CA MET A 1 9.87 12.08 -2.57
C MET A 1 8.92 10.90 -2.65
N ILE A 2 7.63 11.00 -2.23
CA ILE A 2 6.69 9.84 -2.26
C ILE A 2 6.50 9.33 -3.69
N ALA A 3 6.18 10.18 -4.66
CA ALA A 3 5.99 9.79 -6.06
C ALA A 3 7.21 9.09 -6.65
N GLU A 4 8.41 9.58 -6.38
CA GLU A 4 9.67 8.97 -6.82
C GLU A 4 9.86 7.56 -6.23
N PHE A 5 9.58 7.41 -4.93
CA PHE A 5 9.66 6.14 -4.24
C PHE A 5 8.64 5.12 -4.81
N LEU A 6 7.41 5.55 -5.05
CA LEU A 6 6.38 4.73 -5.68
C LEU A 6 6.75 4.36 -7.13
N GLY A 7 7.41 5.25 -7.87
CA GLY A 7 7.94 4.94 -9.21
C GLY A 7 8.98 3.81 -9.18
N ALA A 8 9.86 3.79 -8.17
CA ALA A 8 10.81 2.69 -7.99
C ALA A 8 10.11 1.36 -7.65
N PHE A 9 9.00 1.39 -6.91
CA PHE A 9 8.14 0.25 -6.65
C PHE A 9 7.44 -0.23 -7.94
N PHE A 10 6.78 0.69 -8.67
CA PHE A 10 6.03 0.38 -9.88
C PHE A 10 6.89 -0.34 -10.93
N ARG A 11 8.12 0.13 -11.17
CA ARG A 11 9.06 -0.49 -12.12
C ARG A 11 9.41 -1.95 -11.83
N ARG A 12 9.08 -2.45 -10.64
CA ARG A 12 9.28 -3.85 -10.21
C ARG A 12 8.00 -4.67 -10.18
N SER A 13 6.85 -4.06 -10.42
CA SER A 13 5.56 -4.74 -10.45
C SER A 13 5.31 -5.41 -11.81
N CYS A 14 4.40 -6.36 -11.85
CA CYS A 14 3.96 -6.97 -13.11
C CYS A 14 3.29 -5.98 -14.07
N TRP A 15 2.83 -4.85 -13.58
CA TRP A 15 2.19 -3.83 -14.41
C TRP A 15 3.19 -3.04 -15.27
N ALA A 16 4.47 -3.01 -14.88
CA ALA A 16 5.51 -2.31 -15.64
C ALA A 16 5.76 -2.88 -17.04
N GLU A 17 5.31 -4.11 -17.32
CA GLU A 17 5.35 -4.71 -18.65
C GLU A 17 4.31 -4.12 -19.62
N HIS A 18 3.24 -3.51 -19.08
CA HIS A 18 2.10 -3.04 -19.86
C HIS A 18 1.82 -1.55 -19.69
N LEU A 19 2.32 -0.94 -18.63
CA LEU A 19 2.01 0.45 -18.24
C LEU A 19 3.30 1.24 -18.00
N GLU A 20 3.27 2.51 -18.29
CA GLU A 20 4.34 3.45 -17.99
C GLU A 20 4.02 4.25 -16.72
N TYR A 21 5.01 4.42 -15.85
CA TYR A 21 4.90 5.29 -14.69
C TYR A 21 5.16 6.74 -15.06
N HIS A 22 4.18 7.59 -14.82
CA HIS A 22 4.26 9.02 -15.07
C HIS A 22 4.46 9.80 -13.76
N GLN A 23 5.67 10.23 -13.47
CA GLN A 23 6.04 10.96 -12.25
C GLN A 23 5.13 12.18 -12.00
N ASN A 24 4.90 13.02 -13.01
CA ASN A 24 4.07 14.21 -12.88
C ASN A 24 2.61 13.89 -12.51
N LYS A 25 2.05 12.82 -13.09
CA LYS A 25 0.69 12.38 -12.72
C LYS A 25 0.61 11.90 -11.29
N ALA A 26 1.64 11.17 -10.83
CA ALA A 26 1.72 10.71 -9.46
C ALA A 26 1.84 11.88 -8.47
N GLU A 27 2.62 12.91 -8.79
CA GLU A 27 2.75 14.10 -7.95
C GLU A 27 1.43 14.87 -7.85
N ILE A 28 0.71 15.06 -8.95
CA ILE A 28 -0.62 15.67 -8.94
C ILE A 28 -1.60 14.87 -8.11
N TYR A 29 -1.67 13.55 -8.33
CA TYR A 29 -2.53 12.66 -7.54
C TYR A 29 -2.23 12.76 -6.04
N LEU A 30 -0.94 12.64 -5.66
CA LEU A 30 -0.53 12.71 -4.26
C LEU A 30 -0.85 14.05 -3.61
N SER A 31 -0.72 15.16 -4.34
CA SER A 31 -1.09 16.49 -3.81
C SER A 31 -2.57 16.57 -3.42
N HIS A 32 -3.44 15.97 -4.22
CA HIS A 32 -4.87 15.87 -3.91
C HIS A 32 -5.15 14.85 -2.80
N ALA A 33 -4.53 13.67 -2.87
CA ALA A 33 -4.73 12.60 -1.89
C ALA A 33 -4.30 13.01 -0.48
N LEU A 34 -3.15 13.65 -0.33
CA LEU A 34 -2.64 14.12 0.96
C LEU A 34 -3.45 15.27 1.56
N GLY A 35 -4.18 16.02 0.72
CA GLY A 35 -5.16 17.02 1.17
C GLY A 35 -6.52 16.44 1.53
N SER A 36 -6.75 15.16 1.25
CA SER A 36 -8.01 14.47 1.48
C SER A 36 -8.03 13.78 2.85
N GLN A 37 -9.18 13.80 3.51
CA GLN A 37 -9.40 13.00 4.72
C GLN A 37 -9.60 11.50 4.44
N TYR A 38 -9.63 11.09 3.18
CA TYR A 38 -9.90 9.71 2.75
C TYR A 38 -8.66 8.93 2.32
N ALA A 39 -7.49 9.56 2.30
CA ALA A 39 -6.24 8.88 1.96
C ALA A 39 -5.19 9.09 3.04
N VAL A 40 -4.55 8.02 3.47
CA VAL A 40 -3.54 8.02 4.53
C VAL A 40 -2.26 7.37 4.01
N TYR A 41 -1.13 8.03 4.24
CA TYR A 41 0.20 7.53 3.90
C TYR A 41 1.05 7.42 5.17
N VAL A 42 1.45 6.20 5.52
CA VAL A 42 2.39 5.89 6.59
C VAL A 42 3.77 5.74 5.97
N LEU A 43 4.69 6.60 6.36
CA LEU A 43 6.04 6.63 5.81
C LEU A 43 7.06 6.14 6.83
N ALA A 44 8.00 5.32 6.38
CA ALA A 44 9.19 4.98 7.16
C ALA A 44 10.38 5.79 6.63
N MET A 45 11.05 6.50 7.52
CA MET A 45 12.21 7.31 7.22
C MET A 45 13.45 6.72 7.90
N ASP A 46 14.56 6.67 7.16
CA ASP A 46 15.90 6.45 7.69
C ASP A 46 16.67 7.75 7.50
N GLN A 47 16.80 8.51 8.57
CA GLN A 47 17.21 9.92 8.52
C GLN A 47 16.33 10.71 7.53
N ASP A 48 16.88 11.27 6.48
CA ASP A 48 16.17 12.06 5.47
C ASP A 48 15.72 11.24 4.25
N ARG A 49 15.94 9.92 4.25
CA ARG A 49 15.61 9.01 3.16
C ARG A 49 14.36 8.20 3.46
N MET A 50 13.40 8.22 2.56
CA MET A 50 12.24 7.35 2.64
C MET A 50 12.64 5.90 2.32
N VAL A 51 12.34 4.97 3.22
CA VAL A 51 12.70 3.55 3.12
C VAL A 51 11.49 2.62 3.11
N GLY A 52 10.31 3.16 3.34
CA GLY A 52 9.09 2.38 3.26
C GLY A 52 7.83 3.24 3.22
N VAL A 53 6.76 2.65 2.69
CA VAL A 53 5.43 3.25 2.65
C VAL A 53 4.38 2.16 2.86
N CYS A 54 3.31 2.51 3.55
CA CYS A 54 2.04 1.80 3.53
C CYS A 54 0.94 2.85 3.42
N SER A 55 0.05 2.70 2.45
CA SER A 55 -1.05 3.63 2.27
C SER A 55 -2.38 2.90 2.17
N TYR A 56 -3.44 3.62 2.52
CA TYR A 56 -4.81 3.15 2.34
C TYR A 56 -5.73 4.33 2.06
N HIS A 57 -6.84 4.03 1.43
CA HIS A 57 -7.97 4.96 1.33
C HIS A 57 -9.18 4.45 2.08
N ILE A 58 -10.06 5.36 2.48
CA ILE A 58 -11.31 5.06 3.19
C ILE A 58 -12.47 5.08 2.20
N PHE A 59 -13.16 3.96 2.12
CA PHE A 59 -14.37 3.80 1.35
C PHE A 59 -15.58 3.72 2.28
N ASN A 60 -16.57 4.59 2.07
CA ASN A 60 -17.75 4.69 2.96
C ASN A 60 -19.08 5.02 2.23
N VAL A 61 -19.18 4.65 0.95
CA VAL A 61 -20.32 5.09 0.11
C VAL A 61 -21.61 4.34 0.46
N PHE A 62 -21.54 3.04 0.73
CA PHE A 62 -22.72 2.18 0.93
C PHE A 62 -22.72 1.44 2.27
N THR A 63 -21.64 1.52 3.05
CA THR A 63 -21.44 0.72 4.26
C THR A 63 -20.83 1.57 5.35
N ASP A 64 -20.57 0.97 6.50
CA ASP A 64 -19.62 1.51 7.48
C ASP A 64 -18.26 1.77 6.81
N PRO A 65 -17.45 2.70 7.31
CA PRO A 65 -16.15 2.98 6.76
C PRO A 65 -15.27 1.72 6.67
N MET A 66 -14.66 1.52 5.51
CA MET A 66 -13.74 0.44 5.22
C MET A 66 -12.42 1.02 4.69
N ALA A 67 -11.30 0.56 5.22
CA ALA A 67 -10.00 0.88 4.67
C ALA A 67 -9.64 -0.11 3.55
N VAL A 68 -9.09 0.41 2.46
CA VAL A 68 -8.53 -0.41 1.37
C VAL A 68 -7.06 -0.01 1.22
N MET A 69 -6.16 -0.96 1.45
CA MET A 69 -4.73 -0.72 1.32
C MET A 69 -4.37 -0.54 -0.16
N ASP A 70 -3.65 0.51 -0.48
CA ASP A 70 -3.22 0.83 -1.85
C ASP A 70 -1.80 0.32 -2.10
N GLU A 71 -0.83 0.83 -1.35
CA GLU A 71 0.57 0.46 -1.49
C GLU A 71 1.14 -0.05 -0.17
N THR A 72 2.00 -1.07 -0.26
CA THR A 72 2.89 -1.48 0.82
C THR A 72 4.24 -1.86 0.21
N TYR A 73 5.23 -1.07 0.48
CA TYR A 73 6.56 -1.26 -0.09
C TYR A 73 7.65 -0.84 0.90
N THR A 74 8.71 -1.63 0.94
CA THR A 74 9.95 -1.30 1.64
C THR A 74 11.12 -1.39 0.68
N SER A 75 12.11 -0.53 0.86
CA SER A 75 13.36 -0.59 0.12
C SER A 75 14.01 -1.96 0.25
N PRO A 76 14.71 -2.45 -0.80
CA PRO A 76 15.26 -3.82 -0.80
C PRO A 76 16.11 -4.17 0.41
N GLU A 77 16.91 -3.23 0.89
CA GLU A 77 17.80 -3.39 2.06
C GLU A 77 17.05 -3.59 3.38
N PHE A 78 15.77 -3.20 3.46
CA PHE A 78 14.91 -3.35 4.65
C PHE A 78 13.93 -4.52 4.56
N ARG A 79 13.90 -5.29 3.47
CA ARG A 79 12.90 -6.35 3.23
C ARG A 79 12.97 -7.52 4.19
N ARG A 80 14.11 -7.78 4.80
CA ARG A 80 14.30 -8.87 5.76
C ARG A 80 14.21 -8.41 7.21
N THR A 81 13.76 -7.18 7.42
CA THR A 81 13.49 -6.61 8.73
C THR A 81 12.01 -6.67 9.06
N ASP A 82 11.62 -6.21 10.25
CA ASP A 82 10.22 -6.10 10.65
C ASP A 82 9.53 -4.82 10.13
N LEU A 83 10.20 -4.01 9.32
CA LEU A 83 9.72 -2.70 8.89
C LEU A 83 8.37 -2.77 8.18
N GLY A 84 8.19 -3.70 7.23
CA GLY A 84 6.92 -3.87 6.52
C GLY A 84 5.76 -4.22 7.47
N ARG A 85 6.01 -5.09 8.44
CA ARG A 85 5.02 -5.43 9.47
C ARG A 85 4.64 -4.24 10.34
N ARG A 86 5.62 -3.43 10.73
CA ARG A 86 5.39 -2.22 11.53
C ARG A 86 4.59 -1.17 10.76
N LEU A 87 4.88 -0.97 9.49
CA LEU A 87 4.11 -0.07 8.62
C LEU A 87 2.64 -0.49 8.55
N VAL A 88 2.38 -1.77 8.28
CA VAL A 88 1.01 -2.30 8.22
C VAL A 88 0.32 -2.21 9.59
N ALA A 89 1.02 -2.49 10.68
CA ALA A 89 0.45 -2.36 12.03
C ALA A 89 -0.01 -0.92 12.31
N VAL A 90 0.81 0.07 12.00
CA VAL A 90 0.47 1.49 12.14
C VAL A 90 -0.74 1.86 11.25
N ALA A 91 -0.76 1.39 10.00
CA ALA A 91 -1.88 1.64 9.09
C ALA A 91 -3.20 1.05 9.63
N ILE A 92 -3.17 -0.16 10.18
CA ILE A 92 -4.34 -0.80 10.81
C ILE A 92 -4.82 0.01 12.02
N ASP A 93 -3.92 0.48 12.88
CA ASP A 93 -4.28 1.24 14.06
C ASP A 93 -4.86 2.61 13.70
N LEU A 94 -4.31 3.29 12.70
CA LEU A 94 -4.87 4.52 12.15
C LEU A 94 -6.27 4.30 11.56
N ALA A 95 -6.45 3.25 10.74
CA ALA A 95 -7.75 2.92 10.15
C ALA A 95 -8.83 2.64 11.21
N ARG A 96 -8.45 1.98 12.33
CA ARG A 96 -9.36 1.83 13.48
C ARG A 96 -9.70 3.17 14.12
N GLY A 97 -8.73 4.05 14.28
CA GLY A 97 -8.92 5.39 14.80
C GLY A 97 -9.85 6.24 13.92
N ASP A 98 -9.80 6.03 12.61
CA ASP A 98 -10.69 6.65 11.62
C ASP A 98 -12.10 6.00 11.58
N GLY A 99 -12.37 5.01 12.43
CA GLY A 99 -13.67 4.35 12.54
C GLY A 99 -13.91 3.23 11.52
N CYS A 100 -12.90 2.82 10.76
CA CYS A 100 -13.03 1.71 9.82
C CYS A 100 -13.33 0.39 10.54
N LYS A 101 -14.29 -0.36 10.01
CA LYS A 101 -14.71 -1.68 10.55
C LYS A 101 -14.01 -2.84 9.89
N LEU A 102 -13.44 -2.61 8.71
CA LEU A 102 -12.76 -3.61 7.88
C LEU A 102 -11.55 -2.96 7.21
N MET A 103 -10.51 -3.74 6.99
CA MET A 103 -9.40 -3.37 6.11
C MET A 103 -9.18 -4.47 5.08
N ASN A 104 -9.27 -4.11 3.80
CA ASN A 104 -8.94 -4.96 2.67
C ASN A 104 -7.46 -4.80 2.27
N PHE A 105 -6.84 -5.90 1.91
CA PHE A 105 -5.46 -5.97 1.44
C PHE A 105 -5.41 -6.51 0.02
N PRO A 106 -5.55 -5.67 -1.03
CA PRO A 106 -5.41 -6.11 -2.42
C PRO A 106 -3.95 -6.43 -2.74
N ILE A 107 -3.55 -7.69 -2.60
CA ILE A 107 -2.15 -8.11 -2.81
C ILE A 107 -2.03 -8.71 -4.20
N CYS A 108 -1.70 -7.89 -5.19
CA CYS A 108 -1.74 -8.25 -6.62
C CYS A 108 -0.57 -7.69 -7.45
N SER A 109 0.54 -7.32 -6.82
CA SER A 109 1.67 -6.71 -7.54
C SER A 109 2.45 -7.66 -8.45
N GLY A 110 2.23 -8.98 -8.33
CA GLY A 110 2.99 -10.01 -9.04
C GLY A 110 4.46 -10.11 -8.64
N MET A 111 4.89 -9.35 -7.63
CA MET A 111 6.28 -9.37 -7.14
C MET A 111 6.56 -10.60 -6.29
N ALA A 112 7.82 -11.07 -6.27
CA ALA A 112 8.24 -12.17 -5.39
C ALA A 112 7.95 -11.90 -3.89
N ALA A 113 7.98 -10.64 -3.47
CA ALA A 113 7.63 -10.21 -2.11
C ALA A 113 6.13 -10.32 -1.79
N GLN A 114 5.25 -10.54 -2.77
CA GLN A 114 3.82 -10.69 -2.59
C GLN A 114 3.48 -11.80 -1.59
N ASN A 115 4.12 -12.96 -1.72
CA ASN A 115 3.88 -14.09 -0.81
C ASN A 115 4.26 -13.75 0.65
N SER A 116 5.31 -12.98 0.86
CA SER A 116 5.69 -12.50 2.20
C SER A 116 4.63 -11.58 2.80
N LEU A 117 4.07 -10.68 2.00
CA LEU A 117 2.99 -9.80 2.44
C LEU A 117 1.71 -10.60 2.74
N MET A 118 1.31 -11.54 1.87
CA MET A 118 0.16 -12.42 2.10
C MET A 118 0.32 -13.23 3.41
N ASN A 119 1.49 -13.81 3.63
CA ASN A 119 1.78 -14.55 4.85
C ASN A 119 1.74 -13.65 6.10
N MET A 120 2.27 -12.43 5.99
CA MET A 120 2.28 -11.48 7.08
C MET A 120 0.86 -11.06 7.47
N VAL A 121 0.03 -10.62 6.51
CA VAL A 121 -1.34 -10.17 6.82
C VAL A 121 -2.21 -11.31 7.34
N GLY A 122 -2.03 -12.53 6.85
CA GLY A 122 -2.74 -13.71 7.34
C GLY A 122 -2.31 -14.14 8.73
N ARG A 123 -1.00 -14.29 8.95
CA ARG A 123 -0.48 -14.86 10.21
C ARG A 123 -0.40 -13.86 11.36
N HIS A 124 0.01 -12.62 11.10
CA HIS A 124 0.18 -11.62 12.15
C HIS A 124 -1.07 -10.78 12.40
N PHE A 125 -1.90 -10.55 11.37
CA PHE A 125 -3.06 -9.68 11.48
C PHE A 125 -4.40 -10.42 11.32
N GLY A 126 -4.39 -11.72 11.07
CA GLY A 126 -5.59 -12.56 11.00
C GLY A 126 -6.46 -12.29 9.78
N ALA A 127 -5.92 -11.69 8.73
CA ALA A 127 -6.64 -11.46 7.49
C ALA A 127 -6.97 -12.79 6.79
N LYS A 128 -8.16 -12.86 6.18
CA LYS A 128 -8.63 -14.05 5.46
C LYS A 128 -8.79 -13.72 3.97
N PRO A 129 -8.48 -14.67 3.06
CA PRO A 129 -8.77 -14.49 1.63
C PRO A 129 -10.27 -14.33 1.41
N VAL A 130 -10.68 -13.31 0.64
CA VAL A 130 -12.08 -13.03 0.33
C VAL A 130 -12.39 -12.97 -1.16
N GLY A 131 -11.38 -13.12 -2.01
CA GLY A 131 -11.55 -13.08 -3.46
C GLY A 131 -10.23 -13.18 -4.22
N MET A 132 -10.34 -13.07 -5.55
CA MET A 132 -9.22 -13.04 -6.49
C MET A 132 -9.35 -11.88 -7.46
N ILE A 133 -8.21 -11.37 -7.94
CA ILE A 133 -8.14 -10.33 -8.98
C ILE A 133 -7.49 -10.94 -10.22
N PHE A 134 -8.13 -10.75 -11.38
CA PHE A 134 -7.60 -11.12 -12.68
C PHE A 134 -7.34 -9.85 -13.50
N SER A 135 -6.21 -9.80 -14.18
CA SER A 135 -5.87 -8.71 -15.09
C SER A 135 -5.73 -9.24 -16.51
N LYS A 136 -6.20 -8.45 -17.48
CA LYS A 136 -6.06 -8.73 -18.92
C LYS A 136 -5.50 -7.49 -19.61
N ALA A 137 -4.43 -7.64 -20.37
CA ALA A 137 -3.98 -6.58 -21.27
C ALA A 137 -5.04 -6.31 -22.35
N LEU A 138 -5.26 -5.05 -22.66
CA LEU A 138 -6.22 -4.58 -23.68
C LEU A 138 -5.51 -4.15 -24.95
#